data_b1efbd3befd30298e05c5cbdfaa2e8f8
#
_entry.id   b1efbd3befd30298e05c5cbdfaa2e8f8
#
_cell.length_a   1.000
_cell.length_b   1.000
_cell.length_c   1.000
_cell.angle_alpha   90.00
_cell.angle_beta   90.00
_cell.angle_gamma   90.00
#
_symmetry.space_group_name_H-M   'P 1'
#
loop_
_entity.id
_entity.type
_entity.pdbx_description
1 polymer ?
#
loop_
_entity_poly.entity_id
_entity_poly.type
_entity_poly.pdbx_seq_one_letter_code
_entity_poly.pdbx_strand_id
1 'polypeptide(L)'
;SLAVSCLDAASAPEELLFVIGTEVPPPGGARLDDNGHIIPTSPVSAAKTLIAHRNAFANKGIADLWPQVSGLVVQPGVEFGPDQIFNLPADIDLGLRDVISDYPGICLEAHSTDYQPPETFLNLAKMGFTFQKVGPALTFALRKALYALDEIVQKLAPSSMTLPMVMEDAMRENPRYWRSYYSEDDKLKWHFSYADRIRYYWPLPIVKKAVENLIATFDELKVPDKILAECFSPAVLDHSEGLASSRGRAIVRSEIQNALFPYFLEERLF
;
A
#
# COMPACT_ATOMS: atom_id res chain seq x y z
N SER A 1 21.52 16.63 10.09
CA SER A 1 20.67 16.06 9.02
C SER A 1 19.84 14.91 9.58
N LEU A 2 18.78 14.51 8.87
CA LEU A 2 17.94 13.38 9.30
C LEU A 2 18.78 12.10 9.47
N ALA A 3 19.70 11.81 8.54
CA ALA A 3 20.59 10.65 8.63
C ALA A 3 21.43 10.65 9.93
N VAL A 4 22.02 11.78 10.33
CA VAL A 4 22.74 11.91 11.58
C VAL A 4 21.83 11.62 12.77
N SER A 5 20.63 12.22 12.80
CA SER A 5 19.68 12.00 13.89
C SER A 5 19.22 10.53 13.99
N CYS A 6 19.10 9.84 12.85
CA CYS A 6 18.78 8.40 12.85
C CYS A 6 19.93 7.58 13.43
N LEU A 7 21.18 7.90 13.07
CA LEU A 7 22.36 7.22 13.61
C LEU A 7 22.47 7.41 15.13
N ASP A 8 22.26 8.66 15.60
CA ASP A 8 22.32 8.99 17.03
C ASP A 8 21.24 8.26 17.85
N ALA A 9 20.10 7.93 17.22
CA ALA A 9 18.98 7.26 17.87
C ALA A 9 19.01 5.74 17.74
N ALA A 10 19.82 5.19 16.82
CA ALA A 10 19.85 3.75 16.55
C ALA A 10 20.70 3.00 17.58
N SER A 11 20.23 1.81 17.99
CA SER A 11 20.99 0.88 18.83
C SER A 11 22.07 0.12 18.05
N ALA A 12 21.92 -0.01 16.74
CA ALA A 12 22.85 -0.64 15.81
C ALA A 12 22.99 0.23 14.54
N PRO A 13 23.75 1.34 14.60
CA PRO A 13 23.88 2.29 13.49
C PRO A 13 24.43 1.67 12.20
N GLU A 14 25.24 0.61 12.30
CA GLU A 14 25.82 -0.13 11.18
C GLU A 14 24.79 -0.96 10.41
N GLU A 15 23.64 -1.26 11.00
CA GLU A 15 22.53 -1.99 10.35
C GLU A 15 21.53 -1.06 9.65
N LEU A 16 21.69 0.26 9.80
CA LEU A 16 20.80 1.22 9.15
C LEU A 16 21.01 1.22 7.65
N LEU A 17 19.90 1.17 6.91
CA LEU A 17 19.88 1.37 5.48
C LEU A 17 19.13 2.67 5.14
N PHE A 18 19.65 3.41 4.17
CA PHE A 18 19.04 4.65 3.70
C PHE A 18 18.40 4.46 2.34
N VAL A 19 17.21 4.99 2.19
CA VAL A 19 16.53 5.15 0.91
C VAL A 19 16.55 6.63 0.56
N ILE A 20 16.96 6.96 -0.65
CA ILE A 20 17.05 8.33 -1.15
C ILE A 20 16.11 8.54 -2.33
N GLY A 21 15.72 9.78 -2.59
CA GLY A 21 14.92 10.16 -3.74
C GLY A 21 14.55 11.64 -3.71
N THR A 22 14.29 12.20 -4.86
CA THR A 22 13.79 13.57 -5.02
C THR A 22 12.35 13.59 -5.54
N GLU A 23 11.87 12.47 -6.05
CA GLU A 23 10.53 12.32 -6.62
C GLU A 23 9.68 11.47 -5.69
N VAL A 24 9.10 12.11 -4.67
CA VAL A 24 8.10 11.49 -3.79
C VAL A 24 6.81 12.29 -3.92
N PRO A 25 6.06 12.15 -5.02
CA PRO A 25 4.78 12.81 -5.13
C PRO A 25 3.84 12.27 -4.04
N PRO A 26 2.90 13.10 -3.54
CA PRO A 26 1.81 12.58 -2.74
C PRO A 26 1.02 11.57 -3.58
N PRO A 27 0.39 10.55 -2.96
CA PRO A 27 -0.44 9.59 -3.69
C PRO A 27 -1.44 10.29 -4.60
N GLY A 28 -1.47 9.92 -5.89
CA GLY A 28 -2.26 10.58 -6.92
C GLY A 28 -1.69 11.91 -7.44
N GLY A 29 -0.46 12.28 -7.04
CA GLY A 29 0.21 13.53 -7.43
C GLY A 29 1.27 13.37 -8.52
N ALA A 30 1.35 12.22 -9.18
CA ALA A 30 2.27 12.01 -10.27
C ALA A 30 1.94 12.92 -11.48
N ARG A 31 3.00 13.27 -12.22
CA ARG A 31 2.83 14.07 -13.44
C ARG A 31 2.29 13.20 -14.56
N LEU A 32 1.28 13.73 -15.26
CA LEU A 32 0.73 13.11 -16.45
C LEU A 32 1.30 13.79 -17.70
N ASP A 33 1.45 13.00 -18.77
CA ASP A 33 1.68 13.51 -20.11
C ASP A 33 0.38 14.06 -20.73
N ASP A 34 0.48 14.58 -21.96
CA ASP A 34 -0.68 15.13 -22.71
C ASP A 34 -1.76 14.06 -23.03
N ASN A 35 -1.42 12.78 -22.92
CA ASN A 35 -2.33 11.64 -23.14
C ASN A 35 -2.88 11.08 -21.82
N GLY A 36 -2.53 11.66 -20.68
CA GLY A 36 -2.99 11.22 -19.37
C GLY A 36 -2.24 10.01 -18.79
N HIS A 37 -1.06 9.68 -19.33
CA HIS A 37 -0.19 8.64 -18.78
C HIS A 37 0.78 9.21 -17.75
N ILE A 38 1.19 8.38 -16.80
CA ILE A 38 2.21 8.73 -15.83
C ILE A 38 3.55 8.91 -16.55
N ILE A 39 4.22 10.02 -16.29
CA ILE A 39 5.58 10.28 -16.81
C ILE A 39 6.59 9.58 -15.89
N PRO A 40 7.30 8.54 -16.37
CA PRO A 40 8.32 7.87 -15.59
C PRO A 40 9.53 8.76 -15.31
N THR A 41 10.29 8.46 -14.26
CA THR A 41 11.59 9.07 -14.02
C THR A 41 12.55 8.74 -15.15
N SER A 42 13.16 9.75 -15.76
CA SER A 42 14.18 9.54 -16.79
C SER A 42 15.52 9.09 -16.17
N PRO A 43 16.35 8.30 -16.91
CA PRO A 43 17.70 7.95 -16.46
C PRO A 43 18.55 9.16 -16.05
N VAL A 44 18.42 10.26 -16.79
CA VAL A 44 19.13 11.52 -16.49
C VAL A 44 18.69 12.10 -15.14
N SER A 45 17.39 12.08 -14.84
CA SER A 45 16.87 12.57 -13.56
C SER A 45 17.32 11.67 -12.41
N ALA A 46 17.29 10.35 -12.59
CA ALA A 46 17.76 9.39 -11.60
C ALA A 46 19.25 9.57 -11.29
N ALA A 47 20.09 9.71 -12.31
CA ALA A 47 21.52 9.96 -12.15
C ALA A 47 21.79 11.29 -11.41
N LYS A 48 21.08 12.37 -11.75
CA LYS A 48 21.17 13.65 -11.04
C LYS A 48 20.82 13.53 -9.57
N THR A 49 19.80 12.75 -9.23
CA THR A 49 19.38 12.48 -7.85
C THR A 49 20.50 11.80 -7.07
N LEU A 50 21.11 10.74 -7.62
CA LEU A 50 22.23 10.03 -6.99
C LEU A 50 23.40 10.98 -6.72
N ILE A 51 23.81 11.77 -7.72
CA ILE A 51 24.90 12.73 -7.60
C ILE A 51 24.59 13.80 -6.53
N ALA A 52 23.37 14.34 -6.52
CA ALA A 52 22.95 15.34 -5.56
C ALA A 52 23.01 14.83 -4.11
N HIS A 53 22.51 13.62 -3.87
CA HIS A 53 22.57 13.01 -2.55
C HIS A 53 23.99 12.68 -2.14
N ARG A 54 24.82 12.10 -3.02
CA ARG A 54 26.24 11.81 -2.73
C ARG A 54 27.00 13.07 -2.34
N ASN A 55 26.80 14.17 -3.08
CA ASN A 55 27.39 15.44 -2.75
C ASN A 55 26.87 16.00 -1.42
N ALA A 56 25.59 15.83 -1.11
CA ALA A 56 25.01 16.25 0.15
C ALA A 56 25.61 15.48 1.34
N PHE A 57 25.84 14.17 1.20
CA PHE A 57 26.53 13.35 2.22
C PHE A 57 27.95 13.85 2.44
N ALA A 58 28.71 14.09 1.36
CA ALA A 58 30.08 14.65 1.43
C ALA A 58 30.11 16.03 2.10
N ASN A 59 29.24 16.94 1.68
CA ASN A 59 29.16 18.31 2.22
C ASN A 59 28.75 18.35 3.71
N LYS A 60 28.10 17.31 4.20
CA LYS A 60 27.73 17.16 5.62
C LYS A 60 28.75 16.39 6.45
N GLY A 61 29.88 15.96 5.86
CA GLY A 61 30.91 15.19 6.55
C GLY A 61 30.51 13.77 6.92
N ILE A 62 29.56 13.19 6.20
CA ILE A 62 29.03 11.81 6.42
C ILE A 62 29.18 10.94 5.17
N ALA A 63 30.21 11.17 4.37
CA ALA A 63 30.44 10.43 3.12
C ALA A 63 30.67 8.92 3.34
N ASP A 64 31.18 8.54 4.51
CA ASP A 64 31.39 7.19 4.97
C ASP A 64 30.09 6.37 5.15
N LEU A 65 28.95 7.05 5.25
CA LEU A 65 27.63 6.42 5.31
C LEU A 65 27.05 6.11 3.93
N TRP A 66 27.69 6.55 2.84
CA TRP A 66 27.17 6.27 1.50
C TRP A 66 26.99 4.78 1.18
N PRO A 67 27.82 3.86 1.64
CA PRO A 67 27.60 2.42 1.47
C PRO A 67 26.32 1.87 2.10
N GLN A 68 25.70 2.60 3.04
CA GLN A 68 24.42 2.24 3.66
C GLN A 68 23.20 2.72 2.82
N VAL A 69 23.43 3.46 1.74
CA VAL A 69 22.35 3.81 0.79
C VAL A 69 22.02 2.58 -0.04
N SER A 70 20.81 2.04 0.14
CA SER A 70 20.35 0.78 -0.47
C SER A 70 19.24 0.96 -1.48
N GLY A 71 18.53 2.10 -1.48
CA GLY A 71 17.40 2.33 -2.36
C GLY A 71 17.38 3.72 -2.98
N LEU A 72 17.00 3.79 -4.26
CA LEU A 72 16.68 4.99 -4.99
C LEU A 72 15.21 4.99 -5.39
N VAL A 73 14.42 5.92 -4.81
CA VAL A 73 13.01 6.10 -5.18
C VAL A 73 12.90 6.78 -6.54
N VAL A 74 12.23 6.15 -7.46
CA VAL A 74 11.92 6.66 -8.80
C VAL A 74 10.51 6.26 -9.23
N GLN A 75 9.91 7.01 -10.16
CA GLN A 75 8.59 6.71 -10.73
C GLN A 75 8.74 5.75 -11.92
N PRO A 76 8.22 4.51 -11.86
CA PRO A 76 8.30 3.56 -12.97
C PRO A 76 7.18 3.73 -14.02
N GLY A 77 6.16 4.54 -13.75
CA GLY A 77 4.98 4.68 -14.59
C GLY A 77 3.72 4.05 -14.00
N VAL A 78 3.74 3.65 -12.73
CA VAL A 78 2.57 3.16 -11.99
C VAL A 78 2.10 4.19 -10.98
N GLU A 79 0.79 4.33 -10.82
CA GLU A 79 0.18 5.21 -9.81
C GLU A 79 -1.29 4.83 -9.62
N PHE A 80 -1.91 5.35 -8.58
CA PHE A 80 -3.36 5.29 -8.39
C PHE A 80 -3.89 6.64 -7.90
N GLY A 81 -5.03 7.03 -8.44
CA GLY A 81 -5.81 8.20 -8.00
C GLY A 81 -6.99 7.77 -7.13
N PRO A 82 -7.91 8.69 -6.84
CA PRO A 82 -9.14 8.35 -6.13
C PRO A 82 -9.99 7.30 -6.85
N ASP A 83 -10.06 7.37 -8.18
CA ASP A 83 -11.02 6.62 -9.01
C ASP A 83 -10.36 5.77 -10.10
N GLN A 84 -9.03 5.86 -10.27
CA GLN A 84 -8.37 5.15 -11.35
C GLN A 84 -7.02 4.61 -10.93
N ILE A 85 -6.57 3.58 -11.64
CA ILE A 85 -5.27 2.95 -11.51
C ILE A 85 -4.53 3.15 -12.82
N PHE A 86 -3.29 3.65 -12.73
CA PHE A 86 -2.39 3.79 -13.87
C PHE A 86 -1.48 2.57 -13.90
N ASN A 87 -1.75 1.67 -14.82
CA ASN A 87 -0.99 0.43 -14.95
C ASN A 87 0.35 0.67 -15.63
N LEU A 88 1.33 -0.18 -15.30
CA LEU A 88 2.60 -0.21 -15.99
C LEU A 88 2.36 -0.53 -17.48
N PRO A 89 2.85 0.32 -18.41
CA PRO A 89 2.77 0.00 -19.83
C PRO A 89 3.47 -1.33 -20.15
N ALA A 90 2.88 -2.11 -21.08
CA ALA A 90 3.52 -3.32 -21.55
C ALA A 90 4.85 -2.99 -22.28
N ASP A 91 5.83 -3.86 -22.13
CA ASP A 91 7.11 -3.82 -22.86
C ASP A 91 7.91 -2.51 -22.68
N ILE A 92 7.71 -1.81 -21.56
CA ILE A 92 8.48 -0.60 -21.26
C ILE A 92 9.86 -0.98 -20.71
N ASP A 93 10.93 -0.41 -21.30
CA ASP A 93 12.26 -0.35 -20.71
C ASP A 93 12.59 1.11 -20.38
N LEU A 94 12.80 1.39 -19.09
CA LEU A 94 13.07 2.73 -18.58
C LEU A 94 14.56 3.09 -18.60
N GLY A 95 15.46 2.13 -18.89
CA GLY A 95 16.91 2.32 -18.80
C GLY A 95 17.42 2.69 -17.38
N LEU A 96 16.58 2.58 -16.37
CA LEU A 96 16.92 2.96 -14.99
C LEU A 96 17.87 1.96 -14.32
N ARG A 97 17.82 0.70 -14.75
CA ARG A 97 18.73 -0.33 -14.26
C ARG A 97 20.19 0.00 -14.59
N ASP A 98 20.45 0.57 -15.76
CA ASP A 98 21.80 0.94 -16.18
C ASP A 98 22.35 2.07 -15.31
N VAL A 99 21.49 2.99 -14.85
CA VAL A 99 21.89 4.07 -13.97
C VAL A 99 22.43 3.58 -12.62
N ILE A 100 21.84 2.53 -12.06
CA ILE A 100 22.26 1.97 -10.77
C ILE A 100 23.41 0.97 -10.90
N SER A 101 23.76 0.54 -12.10
CA SER A 101 24.87 -0.40 -12.32
C SER A 101 26.23 0.11 -11.80
N ASP A 102 26.42 1.43 -11.83
CA ASP A 102 27.62 2.11 -11.31
C ASP A 102 27.58 2.34 -9.77
N TYR A 103 26.49 1.91 -9.11
CA TYR A 103 26.27 2.11 -7.67
C TYR A 103 25.98 0.79 -6.98
N PRO A 104 27.01 -0.06 -6.74
CA PRO A 104 26.83 -1.35 -6.08
C PRO A 104 26.12 -1.22 -4.73
N GLY A 105 25.10 -2.03 -4.48
CA GLY A 105 24.29 -2.00 -3.25
C GLY A 105 23.05 -1.12 -3.32
N ILE A 106 22.89 -0.29 -4.36
CA ILE A 106 21.66 0.49 -4.55
C ILE A 106 20.73 -0.25 -5.52
N CYS A 107 19.47 -0.40 -5.14
CA CYS A 107 18.39 -0.87 -6.01
C CYS A 107 17.31 0.20 -6.18
N LEU A 108 16.43 0.01 -7.16
CA LEU A 108 15.32 0.92 -7.38
C LEU A 108 14.17 0.63 -6.42
N GLU A 109 13.49 1.68 -5.97
CA GLU A 109 12.27 1.59 -5.17
C GLU A 109 11.11 2.23 -5.93
N ALA A 110 10.04 1.45 -6.16
CA ALA A 110 8.78 1.89 -6.73
C ALA A 110 7.78 2.21 -5.63
N HIS A 111 7.16 3.39 -5.69
CA HIS A 111 6.01 3.74 -4.87
C HIS A 111 4.70 3.53 -5.66
N SER A 112 3.57 3.57 -4.96
CA SER A 112 2.22 3.49 -5.56
C SER A 112 2.00 2.25 -6.43
N THR A 113 2.60 1.12 -6.05
CA THR A 113 2.43 -0.15 -6.77
C THR A 113 1.13 -0.87 -6.43
N ASP A 114 0.32 -0.26 -5.59
CA ASP A 114 -0.98 -0.79 -5.17
C ASP A 114 -1.91 -1.05 -6.35
N TYR A 115 -2.73 -2.10 -6.24
CA TYR A 115 -3.78 -2.48 -7.20
C TYR A 115 -3.29 -2.89 -8.59
N GLN A 116 -2.00 -3.03 -8.80
CA GLN A 116 -1.45 -3.44 -10.10
C GLN A 116 -1.76 -4.91 -10.41
N PRO A 117 -1.89 -5.27 -11.70
CA PRO A 117 -1.97 -6.67 -12.12
C PRO A 117 -0.75 -7.47 -11.64
N PRO A 118 -0.93 -8.77 -11.31
CA PRO A 118 0.15 -9.61 -10.76
C PRO A 118 1.45 -9.65 -11.56
N GLU A 119 1.36 -9.58 -12.88
CA GLU A 119 2.52 -9.57 -13.78
C GLU A 119 3.38 -8.31 -13.67
N THR A 120 2.78 -7.20 -13.21
CA THR A 120 3.49 -5.92 -13.03
C THR A 120 4.62 -6.05 -12.02
N PHE A 121 4.41 -6.78 -10.92
CA PHE A 121 5.41 -6.93 -9.86
C PHE A 121 6.67 -7.62 -10.35
N LEU A 122 6.51 -8.68 -11.15
CA LEU A 122 7.65 -9.38 -11.76
C LEU A 122 8.34 -8.49 -12.80
N ASN A 123 7.60 -7.72 -13.59
CA ASN A 123 8.17 -6.82 -14.59
C ASN A 123 8.96 -5.70 -13.91
N LEU A 124 8.44 -5.11 -12.84
CA LEU A 124 9.18 -4.13 -12.03
C LEU A 124 10.47 -4.73 -11.46
N ALA A 125 10.43 -5.96 -10.92
CA ALA A 125 11.62 -6.62 -10.41
C ALA A 125 12.70 -6.83 -11.50
N LYS A 126 12.29 -7.24 -12.71
CA LYS A 126 13.20 -7.37 -13.86
C LYS A 126 13.84 -6.06 -14.28
N MET A 127 13.14 -4.93 -14.11
CA MET A 127 13.67 -3.59 -14.37
C MET A 127 14.56 -3.04 -13.22
N GLY A 128 14.79 -3.82 -12.15
CA GLY A 128 15.64 -3.42 -11.02
C GLY A 128 14.90 -2.83 -9.83
N PHE A 129 13.56 -2.83 -9.83
CA PHE A 129 12.74 -2.40 -8.70
C PHE A 129 12.61 -3.53 -7.68
N THR A 130 13.64 -3.72 -6.86
CA THR A 130 13.64 -4.72 -5.79
C THR A 130 12.73 -4.33 -4.63
N PHE A 131 12.61 -3.03 -4.36
CA PHE A 131 11.67 -2.49 -3.39
C PHE A 131 10.38 -2.05 -4.10
N GLN A 132 9.26 -2.66 -3.74
CA GLN A 132 7.95 -2.36 -4.28
C GLN A 132 7.01 -2.06 -3.11
N LYS A 133 6.62 -0.79 -2.99
CA LYS A 133 5.91 -0.29 -1.81
C LYS A 133 4.42 -0.48 -1.95
N VAL A 134 3.81 -1.10 -0.95
CA VAL A 134 2.36 -1.33 -0.83
C VAL A 134 1.81 -0.64 0.41
N GLY A 135 0.57 -0.17 0.35
CA GLY A 135 -0.09 0.47 1.49
C GLY A 135 -1.62 0.44 1.38
N PRO A 136 -2.24 1.37 0.64
CA PRO A 136 -3.69 1.47 0.51
C PRO A 136 -4.40 0.19 0.09
N ALA A 137 -3.82 -0.63 -0.80
CA ALA A 137 -4.43 -1.90 -1.22
C ALA A 137 -4.69 -2.84 -0.04
N LEU A 138 -3.79 -2.88 0.95
CA LEU A 138 -3.94 -3.74 2.13
C LEU A 138 -5.06 -3.26 3.05
N THR A 139 -5.18 -1.95 3.26
CA THR A 139 -6.25 -1.37 4.06
C THR A 139 -7.59 -1.35 3.32
N PHE A 140 -7.55 -1.31 1.99
CA PHE A 140 -8.73 -1.52 1.15
C PHE A 140 -9.25 -2.97 1.27
N ALA A 141 -8.36 -3.96 1.21
CA ALA A 141 -8.71 -5.37 1.43
C ALA A 141 -9.28 -5.61 2.84
N LEU A 142 -8.66 -5.02 3.88
CA LEU A 142 -9.20 -5.02 5.25
C LEU A 142 -10.64 -4.50 5.28
N ARG A 143 -10.91 -3.33 4.69
CA ARG A 143 -12.23 -2.72 4.66
C ARG A 143 -13.23 -3.57 3.90
N LYS A 144 -12.87 -4.04 2.70
CA LYS A 144 -13.71 -4.91 1.88
C LYS A 144 -14.16 -6.14 2.67
N ALA A 145 -13.23 -6.81 3.36
CA ALA A 145 -13.56 -7.98 4.17
C ALA A 145 -14.46 -7.61 5.35
N LEU A 146 -14.16 -6.57 6.11
CA LEU A 146 -14.98 -6.15 7.24
C LEU A 146 -16.39 -5.72 6.83
N TYR A 147 -16.54 -5.01 5.70
CA TYR A 147 -17.84 -4.60 5.19
C TYR A 147 -18.66 -5.81 4.69
N ALA A 148 -18.01 -6.79 4.07
CA ALA A 148 -18.67 -8.04 3.70
C ALA A 148 -19.16 -8.82 4.94
N LEU A 149 -18.35 -8.89 6.01
CA LEU A 149 -18.80 -9.48 7.27
C LEU A 149 -19.96 -8.71 7.89
N ASP A 150 -19.91 -7.37 7.87
CA ASP A 150 -21.02 -6.53 8.38
C ASP A 150 -22.30 -6.74 7.58
N GLU A 151 -22.24 -6.82 6.25
CA GLU A 151 -23.39 -7.12 5.41
C GLU A 151 -24.01 -8.48 5.74
N ILE A 152 -23.20 -9.50 5.95
CA ILE A 152 -23.67 -10.85 6.37
C ILE A 152 -24.34 -10.77 7.74
N VAL A 153 -23.71 -10.10 8.71
CA VAL A 153 -24.27 -9.93 10.05
C VAL A 153 -25.61 -9.18 9.98
N GLN A 154 -25.69 -8.09 9.21
CA GLN A 154 -26.93 -7.35 9.04
C GLN A 154 -28.07 -8.16 8.41
N LYS A 155 -27.75 -9.10 7.51
CA LYS A 155 -28.76 -10.02 6.93
C LYS A 155 -29.29 -11.05 7.95
N LEU A 156 -28.45 -11.51 8.87
CA LEU A 156 -28.78 -12.60 9.81
C LEU A 156 -29.21 -12.11 11.20
N ALA A 157 -28.66 -10.98 11.65
CA ALA A 157 -28.91 -10.35 12.94
C ALA A 157 -28.90 -8.81 12.78
N PRO A 158 -29.96 -8.21 12.23
CA PRO A 158 -30.01 -6.77 11.94
C PRO A 158 -29.74 -5.92 13.18
N SER A 159 -28.90 -4.89 13.00
CA SER A 159 -28.57 -3.88 14.01
C SER A 159 -28.87 -2.48 13.46
N SER A 160 -29.19 -1.54 14.34
CA SER A 160 -29.38 -0.14 13.98
C SER A 160 -28.09 0.61 13.66
N MET A 161 -26.94 0.03 14.01
CA MET A 161 -25.60 0.60 13.77
C MET A 161 -24.75 -0.37 13.00
N THR A 162 -24.29 0.06 11.82
CA THR A 162 -23.40 -0.71 10.95
C THR A 162 -21.98 -0.19 11.01
N LEU A 163 -20.99 -1.01 10.65
CA LEU A 163 -19.60 -0.54 10.61
C LEU A 163 -19.40 0.63 9.63
N PRO A 164 -19.98 0.65 8.42
CA PRO A 164 -19.93 1.82 7.54
C PRO A 164 -20.46 3.11 8.21
N MET A 165 -21.53 3.04 8.98
CA MET A 165 -22.07 4.22 9.71
C MET A 165 -21.07 4.74 10.75
N VAL A 166 -20.47 3.85 11.54
CA VAL A 166 -19.42 4.22 12.51
C VAL A 166 -18.23 4.89 11.82
N MET A 167 -17.82 4.39 10.66
CA MET A 167 -16.75 4.99 9.88
C MET A 167 -17.13 6.37 9.33
N GLU A 168 -18.35 6.55 8.80
CA GLU A 168 -18.83 7.85 8.33
C GLU A 168 -18.84 8.90 9.45
N ASP A 169 -19.33 8.53 10.63
CA ASP A 169 -19.38 9.44 11.78
C ASP A 169 -17.97 9.85 12.21
N ALA A 170 -17.04 8.89 12.31
CA ALA A 170 -15.64 9.18 12.61
C ALA A 170 -14.98 10.09 11.56
N MET A 171 -15.31 9.92 10.28
CA MET A 171 -14.80 10.75 9.19
C MET A 171 -15.40 12.17 9.23
N ARG A 172 -16.68 12.33 9.59
CA ARG A 172 -17.32 13.64 9.75
C ARG A 172 -16.74 14.40 10.95
N GLU A 173 -16.53 13.73 12.07
CA GLU A 173 -15.95 14.34 13.26
C GLU A 173 -14.53 14.85 13.03
N ASN A 174 -13.75 14.19 12.20
CA ASN A 174 -12.37 14.57 11.90
C ASN A 174 -12.07 14.55 10.39
N PRO A 175 -12.48 15.57 9.62
CA PRO A 175 -12.36 15.57 8.16
C PRO A 175 -10.93 15.79 7.62
N ARG A 176 -9.94 15.97 8.50
CA ARG A 176 -8.57 16.38 8.11
C ARG A 176 -7.89 15.43 7.13
N TYR A 177 -8.26 14.15 7.12
CA TYR A 177 -7.57 13.16 6.30
C TYR A 177 -8.18 12.97 4.90
N TRP A 178 -9.44 13.38 4.67
CA TRP A 178 -10.14 13.17 3.42
C TRP A 178 -10.61 14.45 2.71
N ARG A 179 -10.87 15.55 3.44
CA ARG A 179 -11.49 16.78 2.90
C ARG A 179 -10.75 17.38 1.68
N SER A 180 -9.42 17.22 1.59
CA SER A 180 -8.63 17.68 0.44
C SER A 180 -8.64 16.72 -0.76
N TYR A 181 -9.30 15.57 -0.62
CA TYR A 181 -9.34 14.52 -1.66
C TYR A 181 -10.74 14.28 -2.20
N TYR A 182 -11.76 14.48 -1.38
CA TYR A 182 -13.15 14.14 -1.72
C TYR A 182 -14.09 15.28 -1.35
N SER A 183 -15.23 15.36 -2.07
CA SER A 183 -16.37 16.18 -1.69
C SER A 183 -17.13 15.56 -0.51
N GLU A 184 -17.83 16.39 0.27
CA GLU A 184 -18.69 15.93 1.36
C GLU A 184 -19.86 15.06 0.90
N ASP A 185 -20.34 15.30 -0.31
CA ASP A 185 -21.47 14.57 -0.91
C ASP A 185 -21.06 13.25 -1.54
N ASP A 186 -19.76 13.03 -1.80
CA ASP A 186 -19.26 11.85 -2.47
C ASP A 186 -18.91 10.74 -1.46
N LYS A 187 -19.94 10.23 -0.78
CA LYS A 187 -19.79 9.14 0.18
C LYS A 187 -19.23 7.85 -0.42
N LEU A 188 -19.46 7.63 -1.72
CA LEU A 188 -18.89 6.46 -2.40
C LEU A 188 -17.36 6.52 -2.35
N LYS A 189 -16.76 7.68 -2.58
CA LYS A 189 -15.30 7.86 -2.46
C LYS A 189 -14.80 7.79 -1.02
N TRP A 190 -15.62 8.19 -0.05
CA TRP A 190 -15.24 8.00 1.36
C TRP A 190 -14.92 6.55 1.66
N HIS A 191 -15.75 5.64 1.13
CA HIS A 191 -15.64 4.20 1.42
C HIS A 191 -14.82 3.42 0.39
N PHE A 192 -14.81 3.80 -0.89
CA PHE A 192 -14.32 2.93 -1.97
C PHE A 192 -13.26 3.56 -2.88
N SER A 193 -12.75 4.75 -2.54
CA SER A 193 -11.63 5.34 -3.26
C SER A 193 -10.36 4.50 -3.12
N TYR A 194 -9.58 4.34 -4.19
CA TYR A 194 -8.26 3.71 -4.17
C TYR A 194 -7.26 4.48 -3.31
N ALA A 195 -7.41 5.80 -3.17
CA ALA A 195 -6.58 6.58 -2.26
C ALA A 195 -6.79 6.22 -0.78
N ASP A 196 -7.87 5.49 -0.47
CA ASP A 196 -8.18 4.83 0.80
C ASP A 196 -7.94 5.72 2.03
N ARG A 197 -8.42 6.97 1.95
CA ARG A 197 -8.23 7.95 3.05
C ARG A 197 -8.91 7.53 4.35
N ILE A 198 -9.92 6.67 4.27
CA ILE A 198 -10.62 6.07 5.41
C ILE A 198 -9.66 5.25 6.30
N ARG A 199 -8.52 4.78 5.79
CA ARG A 199 -7.55 3.99 6.56
C ARG A 199 -7.05 4.66 7.83
N TYR A 200 -7.03 5.99 7.88
CA TYR A 200 -6.56 6.74 9.04
C TYR A 200 -7.51 6.71 10.23
N TYR A 201 -8.73 6.17 10.06
CA TYR A 201 -9.76 6.10 11.11
C TYR A 201 -9.81 4.72 11.80
N TRP A 202 -9.26 3.66 11.19
CA TRP A 202 -9.21 2.33 11.81
C TRP A 202 -8.57 2.32 13.21
N PRO A 203 -7.53 3.14 13.54
CA PRO A 203 -6.93 3.17 14.88
C PRO A 203 -7.80 3.82 15.97
N LEU A 204 -8.89 4.51 15.62
CA LEU A 204 -9.75 5.17 16.59
C LEU A 204 -10.41 4.15 17.53
N PRO A 205 -10.48 4.43 18.86
CA PRO A 205 -11.05 3.48 19.84
C PRO A 205 -12.47 3.06 19.50
N ILE A 206 -13.33 3.99 19.05
CA ILE A 206 -14.71 3.67 18.67
C ILE A 206 -14.79 2.74 17.48
N VAL A 207 -13.93 2.91 16.48
CA VAL A 207 -13.88 2.04 15.30
C VAL A 207 -13.33 0.67 15.66
N LYS A 208 -12.26 0.60 16.47
CA LYS A 208 -11.71 -0.68 16.96
C LYS A 208 -12.78 -1.49 17.70
N LYS A 209 -13.53 -0.83 18.59
CA LYS A 209 -14.61 -1.49 19.33
C LYS A 209 -15.72 -1.97 18.40
N ALA A 210 -16.10 -1.20 17.38
CA ALA A 210 -17.09 -1.63 16.39
C ALA A 210 -16.62 -2.85 15.60
N VAL A 211 -15.36 -2.90 15.20
CA VAL A 211 -14.76 -4.07 14.52
C VAL A 211 -14.72 -5.29 15.44
N GLU A 212 -14.35 -5.14 16.70
CA GLU A 212 -14.34 -6.24 17.67
C GLU A 212 -15.75 -6.80 17.89
N ASN A 213 -16.75 -5.94 18.05
CA ASN A 213 -18.13 -6.35 18.20
C ASN A 213 -18.65 -7.07 16.94
N LEU A 214 -18.36 -6.53 15.74
CA LEU A 214 -18.73 -7.15 14.47
C LEU A 214 -18.17 -8.58 14.36
N ILE A 215 -16.87 -8.75 14.62
CA ILE A 215 -16.23 -10.06 14.54
C ILE A 215 -16.81 -11.04 15.57
N ALA A 216 -17.04 -10.60 16.82
CA ALA A 216 -17.64 -11.43 17.84
C ALA A 216 -19.05 -11.90 17.43
N THR A 217 -19.91 -10.97 16.96
CA THR A 217 -21.24 -11.31 16.47
C THR A 217 -21.19 -12.26 15.28
N PHE A 218 -20.32 -12.03 14.32
CA PHE A 218 -20.13 -12.91 13.16
C PHE A 218 -19.74 -14.34 13.59
N ASP A 219 -18.80 -14.46 14.51
CA ASP A 219 -18.32 -15.76 15.00
C ASP A 219 -19.43 -16.54 15.77
N GLU A 220 -20.32 -15.84 16.48
CA GLU A 220 -21.48 -16.44 17.17
C GLU A 220 -22.56 -16.95 16.21
N LEU A 221 -22.75 -16.27 15.07
CA LEU A 221 -23.81 -16.60 14.10
C LEU A 221 -23.61 -17.91 13.34
N LYS A 222 -22.43 -18.54 13.39
CA LYS A 222 -22.11 -19.77 12.66
C LYS A 222 -22.55 -19.73 11.19
N VAL A 223 -22.15 -18.68 10.51
CA VAL A 223 -22.53 -18.38 9.11
C VAL A 223 -22.26 -19.58 8.19
N PRO A 224 -23.23 -20.04 7.38
CA PRO A 224 -23.03 -21.13 6.43
C PRO A 224 -22.03 -20.77 5.33
N ASP A 225 -21.23 -21.75 4.87
CA ASP A 225 -20.20 -21.56 3.83
C ASP A 225 -20.79 -21.02 2.52
N LYS A 226 -22.02 -21.41 2.17
CA LYS A 226 -22.71 -20.89 0.99
C LYS A 226 -22.84 -19.35 1.02
N ILE A 227 -23.14 -18.77 2.17
CA ILE A 227 -23.26 -17.32 2.31
C ILE A 227 -21.88 -16.66 2.21
N LEU A 228 -20.85 -17.29 2.78
CA LEU A 228 -19.47 -16.78 2.64
C LEU A 228 -18.99 -16.80 1.19
N ALA A 229 -19.31 -17.87 0.44
CA ALA A 229 -18.94 -17.99 -0.97
C ALA A 229 -19.58 -16.93 -1.89
N GLU A 230 -20.66 -16.25 -1.44
CA GLU A 230 -21.23 -15.10 -2.15
C GLU A 230 -20.38 -13.83 -2.00
N CYS A 231 -19.60 -13.73 -0.92
CA CYS A 231 -18.83 -12.51 -0.57
C CYS A 231 -17.32 -12.67 -0.74
N PHE A 232 -16.80 -13.90 -0.61
CA PHE A 232 -15.36 -14.17 -0.60
C PHE A 232 -14.99 -15.22 -1.65
N SER A 233 -13.80 -15.06 -2.25
CA SER A 233 -13.29 -16.04 -3.20
C SER A 233 -12.94 -17.37 -2.53
N PRO A 234 -12.97 -18.50 -3.26
CA PRO A 234 -12.52 -19.79 -2.73
C PRO A 234 -11.11 -19.72 -2.13
N ALA A 235 -10.18 -19.07 -2.80
CA ALA A 235 -8.79 -18.91 -2.31
C ALA A 235 -8.72 -18.25 -0.93
N VAL A 236 -9.55 -17.23 -0.67
CA VAL A 236 -9.62 -16.56 0.63
C VAL A 236 -10.21 -17.49 1.69
N LEU A 237 -11.27 -18.23 1.37
CA LEU A 237 -11.93 -19.14 2.32
C LEU A 237 -11.02 -20.32 2.67
N ASP A 238 -10.45 -21.01 1.67
CA ASP A 238 -9.54 -22.14 1.86
C ASP A 238 -8.32 -21.75 2.70
N HIS A 239 -7.72 -20.59 2.40
CA HIS A 239 -6.59 -20.10 3.18
C HIS A 239 -6.97 -19.75 4.62
N SER A 240 -8.17 -19.21 4.84
CA SER A 240 -8.63 -18.83 6.17
C SER A 240 -8.78 -20.02 7.12
N GLU A 241 -9.12 -21.22 6.61
CA GLU A 241 -9.26 -22.45 7.41
C GLU A 241 -7.95 -22.87 8.09
N GLY A 242 -6.79 -22.56 7.46
CA GLY A 242 -5.47 -22.87 8.01
C GLY A 242 -4.98 -21.88 9.08
N LEU A 243 -5.69 -20.78 9.31
CA LEU A 243 -5.25 -19.74 10.23
C LEU A 243 -5.73 -19.97 11.66
N ALA A 244 -4.79 -20.00 12.62
CA ALA A 244 -5.09 -20.12 14.05
C ALA A 244 -5.71 -18.82 14.60
N SER A 245 -7.01 -18.61 14.33
CA SER A 245 -7.76 -17.41 14.72
C SER A 245 -9.26 -17.73 14.78
N SER A 246 -10.09 -16.80 15.27
CA SER A 246 -11.53 -16.90 15.09
C SER A 246 -11.89 -16.77 13.61
N ARG A 247 -13.03 -17.33 13.20
CA ARG A 247 -13.41 -17.44 11.79
C ARG A 247 -13.45 -16.07 11.09
N GLY A 248 -14.07 -15.08 11.72
CA GLY A 248 -14.15 -13.73 11.18
C GLY A 248 -12.77 -13.09 11.01
N ARG A 249 -11.89 -13.22 12.02
CA ARG A 249 -10.52 -12.71 11.93
C ARG A 249 -9.69 -13.44 10.87
N ALA A 250 -9.86 -14.75 10.75
CA ALA A 250 -9.18 -15.59 9.76
C ALA A 250 -9.51 -15.14 8.34
N ILE A 251 -10.81 -14.94 8.04
CA ILE A 251 -11.27 -14.46 6.72
C ILE A 251 -10.69 -13.07 6.41
N VAL A 252 -10.78 -12.13 7.35
CA VAL A 252 -10.21 -10.77 7.16
C VAL A 252 -8.72 -10.83 6.89
N ARG A 253 -7.98 -11.63 7.67
CA ARG A 253 -6.54 -11.81 7.49
C ARG A 253 -6.21 -12.44 6.13
N SER A 254 -6.96 -13.44 5.73
CA SER A 254 -6.80 -14.11 4.44
C SER A 254 -7.03 -13.15 3.25
N GLU A 255 -8.05 -12.29 3.32
CA GLU A 255 -8.31 -11.28 2.28
C GLU A 255 -7.13 -10.29 2.13
N ILE A 256 -6.54 -9.84 3.27
CA ILE A 256 -5.35 -8.98 3.24
C ILE A 256 -4.14 -9.73 2.65
N GLN A 257 -3.92 -10.98 3.04
CA GLN A 257 -2.84 -11.81 2.51
C GLN A 257 -3.01 -12.07 1.02
N ASN A 258 -4.24 -12.28 0.55
CA ASN A 258 -4.54 -12.43 -0.87
C ASN A 258 -4.18 -11.15 -1.67
N ALA A 259 -4.43 -9.95 -1.11
CA ALA A 259 -4.02 -8.69 -1.73
C ALA A 259 -2.49 -8.49 -1.73
N LEU A 260 -1.80 -9.06 -0.75
CA LEU A 260 -0.33 -8.99 -0.63
C LEU A 260 0.38 -10.06 -1.47
N PHE A 261 -0.28 -11.18 -1.75
CA PHE A 261 0.31 -12.34 -2.42
C PHE A 261 1.07 -12.01 -3.72
N PRO A 262 0.60 -11.09 -4.61
CA PRO A 262 1.32 -10.74 -5.83
C PRO A 262 2.74 -10.20 -5.64
N TYR A 263 3.07 -9.70 -4.43
CA TYR A 263 4.40 -9.18 -4.09
C TYR A 263 5.42 -10.28 -3.76
N PHE A 264 4.97 -11.52 -3.48
CA PHE A 264 5.86 -12.66 -3.24
C PHE A 264 6.25 -13.32 -4.56
N LEU A 265 7.39 -12.89 -5.13
CA LEU A 265 7.84 -13.30 -6.45
C LEU A 265 8.41 -14.73 -6.48
N GLU A 266 8.96 -15.21 -5.37
CA GLU A 266 9.64 -16.52 -5.29
C GLU A 266 8.70 -17.69 -5.56
N GLU A 267 7.44 -17.61 -5.16
CA GLU A 267 6.43 -18.65 -5.41
C GLU A 267 5.99 -18.77 -6.88
N ARG A 268 6.43 -17.83 -7.74
CA ARG A 268 6.09 -17.77 -9.17
C ARG A 268 7.25 -18.14 -10.09
N LEU A 269 8.43 -18.34 -9.53
CA LEU A 269 9.63 -18.72 -10.30
C LEU A 269 9.83 -20.24 -10.35
N PHE A 270 8.94 -20.98 -9.74
CA PHE A 270 8.85 -22.44 -9.73
C PHE A 270 7.39 -22.84 -10.06
#